data_4e0f5ab6c010625af8bfbab6eaafa027
#
_entry.id   4e0f5ab6c010625af8bfbab6eaafa027
#
_cell.length_a   1.000
_cell.length_b   1.000
_cell.length_c   1.000
_cell.angle_alpha   90.00
_cell.angle_beta   90.00
_cell.angle_gamma   90.00
#
_symmetry.space_group_name_H-M   'P 1'
#
loop_
_entity.id
_entity.type
_entity.pdbx_description
1 polymer ?
#
loop_
_entity_poly.entity_id
_entity_poly.type
_entity_poly.pdbx_seq_one_letter_code
_entity_poly.pdbx_strand_id
1 'polypeptide(L)'
;MKPFRTLAETIAPDGGRFTLHEHDGDHFIKLNGRQLMSTTATTSEILLAKLACENLSRHPHPRVLIGGLGLGFSLKAVLSLVGKKAEVHVAELLPEVVEWNRQFLMKVNGALLDDRRVKVFTEDVLQIIRRAQNTRYDAILLDVDNGPTSFVQARNARIYSRRGFNRIANALQPGGRVAFWSATDEEAFGQSLARAGFRVHVVEAKSHDRAKRFEHRIYVGETKPRVREQPAAAPKAPIPAALAIPSRQL
;
A
#
# COMPACT_ATOMS: atom_id res chain seq x y z
N MET A 1 4.91 31.06 -22.60
CA MET A 1 4.36 30.01 -21.68
C MET A 1 3.28 29.28 -22.47
N LYS A 2 3.42 27.99 -22.66
CA LYS A 2 2.36 27.21 -23.35
C LYS A 2 1.13 27.12 -22.44
N PRO A 3 -0.09 27.13 -23.00
CA PRO A 3 -1.29 26.99 -22.18
C PRO A 3 -1.42 25.56 -21.61
N PHE A 4 -2.10 25.42 -20.46
CA PHE A 4 -2.55 24.13 -19.98
C PHE A 4 -3.55 23.53 -20.98
N ARG A 5 -3.31 22.28 -21.36
CA ARG A 5 -4.21 21.54 -22.24
C ARG A 5 -4.95 20.47 -21.43
N THR A 6 -6.28 20.49 -21.45
CA THR A 6 -7.08 19.39 -20.92
C THR A 6 -7.02 18.22 -21.91
N LEU A 7 -6.53 17.07 -21.43
CA LEU A 7 -6.41 15.86 -22.23
C LEU A 7 -7.66 14.98 -22.14
N ALA A 8 -8.23 14.89 -20.95
CA ALA A 8 -9.40 14.05 -20.67
C ALA A 8 -10.13 14.52 -19.42
N GLU A 9 -11.38 14.09 -19.27
CA GLU A 9 -12.21 14.33 -18.10
C GLU A 9 -13.16 13.17 -17.81
N THR A 10 -13.57 13.03 -16.56
CA THR A 10 -14.62 12.10 -16.10
C THR A 10 -15.30 12.63 -14.85
N ILE A 11 -16.47 12.09 -14.56
CA ILE A 11 -17.24 12.37 -13.35
C ILE A 11 -17.21 11.14 -12.45
N ALA A 12 -16.69 11.32 -11.24
CA ALA A 12 -16.72 10.25 -10.25
C ALA A 12 -18.16 9.95 -9.77
N PRO A 13 -18.42 8.75 -9.23
CA PRO A 13 -19.76 8.35 -8.78
C PRO A 13 -20.41 9.25 -7.73
N ASP A 14 -19.62 10.07 -7.03
CA ASP A 14 -20.10 11.08 -6.06
C ASP A 14 -20.24 12.49 -6.66
N GLY A 15 -20.10 12.62 -7.99
CA GLY A 15 -20.26 13.87 -8.73
C GLY A 15 -18.98 14.70 -8.87
N GLY A 16 -17.86 14.27 -8.29
CA GLY A 16 -16.56 14.94 -8.43
C GLY A 16 -16.07 14.92 -9.88
N ARG A 17 -15.73 16.09 -10.44
CA ARG A 17 -15.17 16.20 -11.79
C ARG A 17 -13.66 16.06 -11.77
N PHE A 18 -13.17 14.93 -12.32
CA PHE A 18 -11.75 14.69 -12.52
C PHE A 18 -11.33 15.13 -13.92
N THR A 19 -10.18 15.81 -14.01
CA THR A 19 -9.61 16.24 -15.30
C THR A 19 -8.12 15.94 -15.34
N LEU A 20 -7.66 15.41 -16.46
CA LEU A 20 -6.24 15.25 -16.76
C LEU A 20 -5.78 16.42 -17.64
N HIS A 21 -4.72 17.08 -17.23
CA HIS A 21 -4.10 18.17 -17.95
C HIS A 21 -2.64 17.88 -18.29
N GLU A 22 -2.15 18.54 -19.34
CA GLU A 22 -0.73 18.56 -19.71
C GLU A 22 -0.26 20.02 -19.82
N HIS A 23 0.96 20.28 -19.34
CA HIS A 23 1.65 21.55 -19.51
C HIS A 23 3.16 21.30 -19.60
N ASP A 24 3.77 21.67 -20.72
CA ASP A 24 5.22 21.50 -21.00
C ASP A 24 5.75 20.07 -20.75
N GLY A 25 4.93 19.03 -21.03
CA GLY A 25 5.28 17.63 -20.82
C GLY A 25 4.94 17.08 -19.45
N ASP A 26 4.61 17.95 -18.49
CA ASP A 26 4.11 17.52 -17.18
C ASP A 26 2.60 17.29 -17.18
N HIS A 27 2.16 16.33 -16.39
CA HIS A 27 0.76 15.96 -16.30
C HIS A 27 0.21 16.23 -14.89
N PHE A 28 -1.07 16.60 -14.84
CA PHE A 28 -1.76 17.01 -13.62
C PHE A 28 -3.16 16.39 -13.57
N ILE A 29 -3.52 15.76 -12.46
CA ILE A 29 -4.91 15.41 -12.17
C ILE A 29 -5.49 16.47 -11.26
N LYS A 30 -6.68 16.99 -11.63
CA LYS A 30 -7.45 17.92 -10.82
C LYS A 30 -8.81 17.35 -10.48
N LEU A 31 -9.30 17.64 -9.29
CA LEU A 31 -10.66 17.38 -8.82
C LEU A 31 -11.38 18.72 -8.60
N ASN A 32 -12.48 18.95 -9.30
CA ASN A 32 -13.25 20.19 -9.22
C ASN A 32 -12.37 21.44 -9.40
N GLY A 33 -11.37 21.37 -10.31
CA GLY A 33 -10.42 22.44 -10.61
C GLY A 33 -9.23 22.53 -9.65
N ARG A 34 -9.22 21.85 -8.50
CA ARG A 34 -8.07 21.80 -7.56
C ARG A 34 -7.12 20.68 -7.94
N GLN A 35 -5.82 20.97 -8.00
CA GLN A 35 -4.81 19.95 -8.28
C GLN A 35 -4.75 18.94 -7.14
N LEU A 36 -4.84 17.65 -7.48
CA LEU A 36 -4.62 16.52 -6.58
C LEU A 36 -3.18 16.02 -6.66
N MET A 37 -2.67 15.84 -7.89
CA MET A 37 -1.34 15.28 -8.11
C MET A 37 -0.71 15.81 -9.40
N SER A 38 0.60 15.67 -9.51
CA SER A 38 1.36 16.04 -10.71
C SER A 38 2.57 15.14 -10.89
N THR A 39 3.09 15.09 -12.14
CA THR A 39 4.33 14.37 -12.45
C THR A 39 5.59 15.03 -11.86
N THR A 40 5.47 16.26 -11.38
CA THR A 40 6.57 17.01 -10.75
C THR A 40 6.66 16.83 -9.23
N ALA A 41 5.67 16.20 -8.60
CA ALA A 41 5.57 16.03 -7.16
C ALA A 41 5.25 14.57 -6.82
N THR A 42 6.26 13.70 -6.90
CA THR A 42 6.10 12.23 -6.83
C THR A 42 6.90 11.58 -5.70
N THR A 43 7.66 12.39 -4.95
CA THR A 43 8.57 11.88 -3.90
C THR A 43 7.80 11.17 -2.79
N SER A 44 6.63 11.68 -2.42
CA SER A 44 5.77 11.08 -1.39
C SER A 44 5.19 9.72 -1.79
N GLU A 45 4.77 9.56 -3.05
CA GLU A 45 4.27 8.29 -3.59
C GLU A 45 5.37 7.23 -3.69
N ILE A 46 6.58 7.66 -4.07
CA ILE A 46 7.76 6.77 -4.10
C ILE A 46 8.12 6.34 -2.66
N LEU A 47 8.06 7.25 -1.69
CA LEU A 47 8.32 6.95 -0.29
C LEU A 47 7.26 6.02 0.30
N LEU A 48 5.98 6.24 -0.03
CA LEU A 48 4.88 5.34 0.35
C LEU A 48 5.17 3.89 -0.07
N ALA A 49 5.59 3.70 -1.33
CA ALA A 49 5.96 2.40 -1.86
C ALA A 49 7.17 1.78 -1.13
N LYS A 50 8.22 2.58 -0.89
CA LYS A 50 9.43 2.13 -0.17
C LYS A 50 9.08 1.64 1.23
N LEU A 51 8.30 2.39 1.99
CA LEU A 51 7.94 2.06 3.37
C LEU A 51 7.04 0.83 3.46
N ALA A 52 6.06 0.70 2.56
CA ALA A 52 5.18 -0.47 2.52
C ALA A 52 5.94 -1.75 2.11
N CYS A 53 6.86 -1.64 1.15
CA CYS A 53 7.55 -2.78 0.54
C CYS A 53 8.97 -3.03 1.07
N GLU A 54 9.40 -2.37 2.16
CA GLU A 54 10.78 -2.37 2.67
C GLU A 54 11.43 -3.75 2.72
N ASN A 55 10.70 -4.77 3.13
CA ASN A 55 11.24 -6.13 3.31
C ASN A 55 10.88 -7.10 2.18
N LEU A 56 10.25 -6.61 1.09
CA LEU A 56 9.72 -7.48 0.04
C LEU A 56 10.70 -7.80 -1.09
N SER A 57 11.85 -7.11 -1.17
CA SER A 57 12.85 -7.37 -2.22
C SER A 57 13.39 -8.81 -2.21
N ARG A 58 13.45 -9.43 -1.04
CA ARG A 58 13.90 -10.83 -0.84
C ARG A 58 12.75 -11.83 -0.71
N HIS A 59 11.50 -11.36 -0.71
CA HIS A 59 10.35 -12.25 -0.62
C HIS A 59 10.17 -13.00 -1.95
N PRO A 60 10.05 -14.34 -1.94
CA PRO A 60 10.03 -15.13 -3.19
C PRO A 60 8.80 -14.85 -4.05
N HIS A 61 7.65 -14.59 -3.46
CA HIS A 61 6.37 -14.36 -4.13
C HIS A 61 5.55 -13.30 -3.37
N PRO A 62 5.98 -12.03 -3.34
CA PRO A 62 5.25 -11.02 -2.59
C PRO A 62 3.95 -10.65 -3.30
N ARG A 63 2.90 -10.41 -2.49
CA ARG A 63 1.62 -9.91 -2.95
C ARG A 63 1.40 -8.49 -2.41
N VAL A 64 1.21 -7.55 -3.31
CA VAL A 64 1.04 -6.15 -2.98
C VAL A 64 -0.30 -5.64 -3.51
N LEU A 65 -1.04 -4.90 -2.69
CA LEU A 65 -2.24 -4.18 -3.11
C LEU A 65 -1.97 -2.68 -3.09
N ILE A 66 -2.31 -2.01 -4.17
CA ILE A 66 -2.27 -0.55 -4.29
C ILE A 66 -3.71 -0.08 -4.46
N GLY A 67 -4.19 0.76 -3.54
CA GLY A 67 -5.46 1.47 -3.64
C GLY A 67 -5.20 2.87 -4.18
N GLY A 68 -5.77 3.16 -5.35
CA GLY A 68 -5.51 4.35 -6.16
C GLY A 68 -4.38 4.15 -7.15
N LEU A 69 -4.65 4.39 -8.44
CA LEU A 69 -3.65 4.38 -9.50
C LEU A 69 -3.05 5.77 -9.72
N GLY A 70 -3.92 6.78 -9.76
CA GLY A 70 -3.54 8.16 -10.04
C GLY A 70 -2.68 8.29 -11.29
N LEU A 71 -1.52 8.94 -11.17
CA LEU A 71 -0.55 9.06 -12.25
C LEU A 71 0.41 7.86 -12.36
N GLY A 72 0.26 6.81 -11.54
CA GLY A 72 1.01 5.55 -11.63
C GLY A 72 2.36 5.50 -10.91
N PHE A 73 2.74 6.53 -10.13
CA PHE A 73 4.07 6.58 -9.51
C PHE A 73 4.24 5.59 -8.35
N SER A 74 3.20 5.38 -7.53
CA SER A 74 3.21 4.33 -6.51
C SER A 74 3.39 2.94 -7.13
N LEU A 75 2.69 2.65 -8.24
CA LEU A 75 2.84 1.39 -8.98
C LEU A 75 4.26 1.24 -9.55
N LYS A 76 4.80 2.28 -10.21
CA LYS A 76 6.15 2.29 -10.76
C LYS A 76 7.20 2.00 -9.68
N ALA A 77 7.06 2.64 -8.52
CA ALA A 77 7.95 2.43 -7.39
C ALA A 77 7.85 0.99 -6.85
N VAL A 78 6.63 0.46 -6.63
CA VAL A 78 6.44 -0.93 -6.18
C VAL A 78 7.10 -1.91 -7.14
N LEU A 79 6.89 -1.77 -8.46
CA LEU A 79 7.45 -2.66 -9.47
C LEU A 79 8.99 -2.67 -9.48
N SER A 80 9.63 -1.57 -9.07
CA SER A 80 11.08 -1.48 -8.92
C SER A 80 11.62 -2.16 -7.65
N LEU A 81 10.77 -2.32 -6.63
CA LEU A 81 11.15 -2.86 -5.32
C LEU A 81 10.89 -4.36 -5.19
N VAL A 82 9.92 -4.90 -5.94
CA VAL A 82 9.52 -6.30 -5.84
C VAL A 82 10.11 -7.16 -6.96
N GLY A 83 10.34 -8.44 -6.66
CA GLY A 83 10.93 -9.39 -7.59
C GLY A 83 10.00 -9.76 -8.78
N LYS A 84 10.57 -10.50 -9.75
CA LYS A 84 9.86 -10.91 -10.99
C LYS A 84 8.65 -11.82 -10.76
N LYS A 85 8.56 -12.44 -9.60
CA LYS A 85 7.46 -13.36 -9.22
C LYS A 85 6.43 -12.70 -8.29
N ALA A 86 6.49 -11.39 -8.13
CA ALA A 86 5.50 -10.64 -7.37
C ALA A 86 4.13 -10.65 -8.06
N GLU A 87 3.08 -10.51 -7.26
CA GLU A 87 1.72 -10.24 -7.72
C GLU A 87 1.32 -8.85 -7.20
N VAL A 88 1.09 -7.91 -8.11
CA VAL A 88 0.75 -6.51 -7.79
C VAL A 88 -0.66 -6.22 -8.25
N HIS A 89 -1.56 -6.05 -7.30
CA HIS A 89 -2.94 -5.68 -7.56
C HIS A 89 -3.09 -4.17 -7.44
N VAL A 90 -3.76 -3.56 -8.41
CA VAL A 90 -4.12 -2.14 -8.39
C VAL A 90 -5.63 -2.02 -8.37
N ALA A 91 -6.17 -1.38 -7.35
CA ALA A 91 -7.58 -1.02 -7.24
C ALA A 91 -7.74 0.44 -7.65
N GLU A 92 -8.35 0.69 -8.79
CA GLU A 92 -8.71 2.04 -9.24
C GLU A 92 -10.22 2.10 -9.44
N LEU A 93 -10.83 3.14 -8.88
CA LEU A 93 -12.28 3.27 -8.92
C LEU A 93 -12.79 3.78 -10.25
N LEU A 94 -12.00 4.64 -10.91
CA LEU A 94 -12.34 5.30 -12.15
C LEU A 94 -11.65 4.58 -13.32
N PRO A 95 -12.38 3.81 -14.16
CA PRO A 95 -11.79 3.13 -15.31
C PRO A 95 -11.11 4.12 -16.27
N GLU A 96 -11.59 5.37 -16.32
CA GLU A 96 -10.98 6.42 -17.13
C GLU A 96 -9.55 6.75 -16.67
N VAL A 97 -9.26 6.74 -15.38
CA VAL A 97 -7.89 6.95 -14.86
C VAL A 97 -6.96 5.82 -15.32
N VAL A 98 -7.46 4.59 -15.42
CA VAL A 98 -6.71 3.47 -16.01
C VAL A 98 -6.40 3.74 -17.48
N GLU A 99 -7.40 4.18 -18.26
CA GLU A 99 -7.21 4.52 -19.68
C GLU A 99 -6.29 5.74 -19.86
N TRP A 100 -6.33 6.75 -18.97
CA TRP A 100 -5.39 7.87 -19.00
C TRP A 100 -3.95 7.42 -18.85
N ASN A 101 -3.68 6.45 -17.98
CA ASN A 101 -2.36 5.87 -17.84
C ASN A 101 -1.89 5.18 -19.11
N ARG A 102 -2.77 4.47 -19.83
CA ARG A 102 -2.46 3.81 -21.10
C ARG A 102 -2.25 4.79 -22.25
N GLN A 103 -3.10 5.82 -22.35
CA GLN A 103 -3.12 6.70 -23.51
C GLN A 103 -2.13 7.87 -23.40
N PHE A 104 -2.01 8.48 -22.21
CA PHE A 104 -1.29 9.74 -22.05
C PHE A 104 0.00 9.61 -21.23
N LEU A 105 0.08 8.66 -20.29
CA LEU A 105 1.18 8.59 -19.34
C LEU A 105 2.27 7.57 -19.71
N MET A 106 2.14 6.85 -20.82
CA MET A 106 3.16 5.90 -21.28
C MET A 106 4.55 6.53 -21.46
N LYS A 107 4.61 7.77 -21.94
CA LYS A 107 5.87 8.50 -22.10
C LYS A 107 6.55 8.83 -20.76
N VAL A 108 5.77 8.98 -19.69
CA VAL A 108 6.23 9.33 -18.34
C VAL A 108 6.61 8.08 -17.55
N ASN A 109 5.77 7.06 -17.62
CA ASN A 109 5.86 5.89 -16.75
C ASN A 109 6.23 4.60 -17.47
N GLY A 110 6.16 4.56 -18.80
CA GLY A 110 6.26 3.32 -19.58
C GLY A 110 4.95 2.53 -19.51
N ALA A 111 4.99 1.31 -19.99
CA ALA A 111 3.82 0.41 -20.06
C ALA A 111 3.60 -0.32 -18.72
N LEU A 112 3.41 0.44 -17.63
CA LEU A 112 3.26 -0.14 -16.27
C LEU A 112 2.13 -1.16 -16.16
N LEU A 113 1.01 -0.88 -16.84
CA LEU A 113 -0.20 -1.70 -16.76
C LEU A 113 -0.08 -3.00 -17.58
N ASP A 114 0.92 -3.10 -18.45
CA ASP A 114 1.23 -4.29 -19.26
C ASP A 114 2.29 -5.19 -18.58
N ASP A 115 2.83 -4.78 -17.42
CA ASP A 115 3.74 -5.62 -16.66
C ASP A 115 2.97 -6.86 -16.18
N ARG A 116 3.50 -8.07 -16.50
CA ARG A 116 2.89 -9.37 -16.18
C ARG A 116 2.58 -9.58 -14.70
N ARG A 117 3.21 -8.80 -13.82
CA ARG A 117 2.98 -8.84 -12.36
C ARG A 117 1.74 -8.06 -11.97
N VAL A 118 1.24 -7.16 -12.83
CA VAL A 118 0.18 -6.22 -12.54
C VAL A 118 -1.18 -6.78 -12.92
N LYS A 119 -2.13 -6.64 -12.00
CA LYS A 119 -3.55 -6.92 -12.25
C LYS A 119 -4.37 -5.73 -11.76
N VAL A 120 -5.05 -5.07 -12.70
CA VAL A 120 -5.91 -3.91 -12.42
C VAL A 120 -7.34 -4.36 -12.16
N PHE A 121 -7.93 -3.81 -11.11
CA PHE A 121 -9.34 -3.97 -10.74
C PHE A 121 -10.01 -2.60 -10.72
N THR A 122 -11.01 -2.39 -11.58
CA THR A 122 -11.80 -1.16 -11.62
C THR A 122 -12.92 -1.22 -10.59
N GLU A 123 -12.55 -1.20 -9.31
CA GLU A 123 -13.46 -1.31 -8.19
C GLU A 123 -12.92 -0.67 -6.91
N ASP A 124 -13.79 -0.49 -5.92
CA ASP A 124 -13.42 0.02 -4.60
C ASP A 124 -12.41 -0.91 -3.91
N VAL A 125 -11.28 -0.37 -3.48
CA VAL A 125 -10.20 -1.12 -2.77
C VAL A 125 -10.70 -1.89 -1.57
N LEU A 126 -11.73 -1.38 -0.85
CA LEU A 126 -12.34 -2.10 0.27
C LEU A 126 -13.01 -3.42 -0.15
N GLN A 127 -13.50 -3.54 -1.38
CA GLN A 127 -14.06 -4.80 -1.87
C GLN A 127 -12.95 -5.84 -2.05
N ILE A 128 -11.80 -5.43 -2.58
CA ILE A 128 -10.63 -6.30 -2.72
C ILE A 128 -10.12 -6.72 -1.34
N ILE A 129 -9.97 -5.77 -0.41
CA ILE A 129 -9.55 -6.06 0.98
C ILE A 129 -10.51 -7.06 1.65
N ARG A 130 -11.82 -6.92 1.44
CA ARG A 130 -12.82 -7.85 2.01
C ARG A 130 -12.70 -9.27 1.48
N ARG A 131 -12.34 -9.43 0.20
CA ARG A 131 -12.17 -10.75 -0.41
C ARG A 131 -10.82 -11.40 -0.11
N ALA A 132 -9.85 -10.63 0.37
CA ALA A 132 -8.48 -11.07 0.57
C ALA A 132 -8.25 -11.98 1.79
N GLN A 133 -9.28 -12.36 2.55
CA GLN A 133 -9.14 -13.14 3.80
C GLN A 133 -8.38 -14.46 3.63
N ASN A 134 -8.50 -15.13 2.47
CA ASN A 134 -7.83 -16.39 2.18
C ASN A 134 -6.53 -16.23 1.36
N THR A 135 -6.29 -15.02 0.80
CA THR A 135 -5.16 -14.71 -0.08
C THR A 135 -4.55 -13.37 0.33
N ARG A 136 -3.92 -13.38 1.50
CA ARG A 136 -3.43 -12.17 2.17
C ARG A 136 -2.31 -11.49 1.40
N TYR A 137 -2.18 -10.18 1.62
CA TYR A 137 -1.14 -9.33 1.07
C TYR A 137 0.03 -9.17 2.04
N ASP A 138 1.23 -9.06 1.51
CA ASP A 138 2.43 -8.70 2.27
C ASP A 138 2.50 -7.20 2.49
N ALA A 139 1.98 -6.40 1.53
CA ALA A 139 1.86 -4.95 1.65
C ALA A 139 0.55 -4.45 1.05
N ILE A 140 -0.02 -3.41 1.67
CA ILE A 140 -1.16 -2.64 1.17
C ILE A 140 -0.78 -1.17 1.19
N LEU A 141 -0.87 -0.49 0.05
CA LEU A 141 -0.67 0.95 -0.10
C LEU A 141 -2.03 1.61 -0.32
N LEU A 142 -2.32 2.66 0.42
CA LEU A 142 -3.58 3.41 0.31
C LEU A 142 -3.27 4.88 0.04
N ASP A 143 -3.44 5.25 -1.22
CA ASP A 143 -3.27 6.59 -1.79
C ASP A 143 -4.58 6.99 -2.49
N VAL A 144 -5.67 6.99 -1.74
CA VAL A 144 -7.04 7.16 -2.25
C VAL A 144 -7.68 8.49 -1.85
N ASP A 145 -7.07 9.21 -0.91
CA ASP A 145 -7.58 10.45 -0.32
C ASP A 145 -6.47 11.44 0.01
N ASN A 146 -6.84 12.68 0.34
CA ASN A 146 -5.91 13.67 0.88
C ASN A 146 -5.59 13.45 2.37
N GLY A 147 -6.05 12.35 2.94
CA GLY A 147 -5.82 11.96 4.33
C GLY A 147 -7.07 11.42 5.01
N PRO A 148 -6.95 11.02 6.29
CA PRO A 148 -8.02 10.38 7.04
C PRO A 148 -9.25 11.25 7.29
N THR A 149 -9.13 12.57 7.17
CA THR A 149 -10.23 13.55 7.38
C THR A 149 -10.58 14.33 6.12
N SER A 150 -9.73 14.30 5.08
CA SER A 150 -9.90 15.03 3.82
C SER A 150 -10.20 14.09 2.67
N PHE A 151 -11.42 13.51 2.65
CA PHE A 151 -11.78 12.51 1.67
C PHE A 151 -11.97 13.09 0.28
N VAL A 152 -11.32 12.47 -0.71
CA VAL A 152 -11.58 12.70 -2.14
C VAL A 152 -12.97 12.18 -2.47
N GLN A 153 -13.38 11.07 -1.84
CA GLN A 153 -14.73 10.51 -1.93
C GLN A 153 -15.26 10.15 -0.54
N ALA A 154 -16.48 10.60 -0.22
CA ALA A 154 -17.10 10.41 1.11
C ALA A 154 -17.17 8.93 1.56
N ARG A 155 -17.28 7.97 0.63
CA ARG A 155 -17.27 6.53 0.94
C ARG A 155 -15.94 6.04 1.50
N ASN A 156 -14.83 6.72 1.25
CA ASN A 156 -13.50 6.35 1.71
C ASN A 156 -13.36 6.46 3.24
N ALA A 157 -14.24 7.21 3.92
CA ALA A 157 -14.32 7.24 5.39
C ALA A 157 -14.37 5.84 6.02
N ARG A 158 -14.90 4.84 5.29
CA ARG A 158 -14.97 3.44 5.75
C ARG A 158 -13.59 2.79 5.89
N ILE A 159 -12.59 3.22 5.11
CA ILE A 159 -11.20 2.73 5.16
C ILE A 159 -10.60 3.11 6.52
N TYR A 160 -10.84 4.34 6.96
CA TYR A 160 -10.26 4.95 8.15
C TYR A 160 -11.03 4.64 9.45
N SER A 161 -12.07 3.84 9.36
CA SER A 161 -12.84 3.38 10.53
C SER A 161 -12.16 2.18 11.21
N ARG A 162 -12.45 1.96 12.51
CA ARG A 162 -12.02 0.75 13.24
C ARG A 162 -12.37 -0.55 12.48
N ARG A 163 -13.55 -0.60 11.85
CA ARG A 163 -13.95 -1.75 11.01
C ARG A 163 -13.10 -1.88 9.76
N GLY A 164 -12.71 -0.76 9.16
CA GLY A 164 -11.77 -0.73 8.04
C GLY A 164 -10.40 -1.27 8.42
N PHE A 165 -9.84 -0.80 9.53
CA PHE A 165 -8.56 -1.27 10.05
C PHE A 165 -8.55 -2.77 10.36
N ASN A 166 -9.61 -3.30 10.97
CA ASN A 166 -9.74 -4.74 11.20
C ASN A 166 -9.76 -5.54 9.89
N ARG A 167 -10.43 -5.03 8.85
CA ARG A 167 -10.43 -5.67 7.53
C ARG A 167 -9.05 -5.66 6.89
N ILE A 168 -8.34 -4.53 6.98
CA ILE A 168 -6.97 -4.39 6.49
C ILE A 168 -6.05 -5.37 7.22
N ALA A 169 -6.13 -5.44 8.56
CA ALA A 169 -5.34 -6.38 9.35
C ALA A 169 -5.58 -7.84 8.93
N ASN A 170 -6.84 -8.22 8.68
CA ASN A 170 -7.21 -9.56 8.24
C ASN A 170 -6.76 -9.85 6.79
N ALA A 171 -6.62 -8.83 5.96
CA ALA A 171 -6.14 -8.94 4.59
C ALA A 171 -4.61 -8.97 4.48
N LEU A 172 -3.90 -8.66 5.57
CA LEU A 172 -2.44 -8.69 5.62
C LEU A 172 -1.91 -10.03 6.13
N GLN A 173 -0.76 -10.44 5.62
CA GLN A 173 0.03 -11.49 6.22
C GLN A 173 0.50 -11.09 7.62
N PRO A 174 0.81 -12.05 8.52
CA PRO A 174 1.52 -11.75 9.76
C PRO A 174 2.86 -11.08 9.47
N GLY A 175 3.11 -9.91 10.06
CA GLY A 175 4.26 -9.05 9.74
C GLY A 175 4.09 -8.21 8.48
N GLY A 176 2.93 -8.30 7.82
CA GLY A 176 2.61 -7.47 6.65
C GLY A 176 2.32 -6.02 7.02
N ARG A 177 2.44 -5.13 6.05
CA ARG A 177 2.35 -3.67 6.25
C ARG A 177 1.21 -3.05 5.47
N VAL A 178 0.57 -2.07 6.08
CA VAL A 178 -0.26 -1.08 5.38
C VAL A 178 0.39 0.28 5.47
N ALA A 179 0.41 1.02 4.38
CA ALA A 179 0.87 2.41 4.36
C ALA A 179 -0.24 3.32 3.82
N PHE A 180 -0.52 4.41 4.55
CA PHE A 180 -1.49 5.43 4.19
C PHE A 180 -0.77 6.72 3.89
N TRP A 181 -1.08 7.32 2.76
CA TRP A 181 -0.65 8.66 2.44
C TRP A 181 -1.60 9.72 3.04
N SER A 182 -1.06 10.84 3.50
CA SER A 182 -1.84 11.97 4.01
C SER A 182 -1.19 13.30 3.64
N ALA A 183 -2.03 14.25 3.20
CA ALA A 183 -1.62 15.63 2.94
C ALA A 183 -1.34 16.41 4.23
N THR A 184 -1.82 15.94 5.38
CA THR A 184 -1.73 16.61 6.67
C THR A 184 -1.25 15.67 7.76
N ASP A 185 -0.77 16.25 8.85
CA ASP A 185 -0.45 15.51 10.07
C ASP A 185 -1.73 15.30 10.90
N GLU A 186 -2.05 14.04 11.15
CA GLU A 186 -3.26 13.65 11.87
C GLU A 186 -2.92 12.66 13.00
N GLU A 187 -2.46 13.20 14.12
CA GLU A 187 -2.03 12.41 15.28
C GLU A 187 -3.12 11.42 15.74
N ALA A 188 -4.37 11.85 15.78
CA ALA A 188 -5.52 11.01 16.14
C ALA A 188 -5.68 9.78 15.24
N PHE A 189 -5.27 9.88 13.97
CA PHE A 189 -5.29 8.76 13.04
C PHE A 189 -4.24 7.71 13.42
N GLY A 190 -3.00 8.12 13.66
CA GLY A 190 -1.93 7.23 14.10
C GLY A 190 -2.31 6.48 15.38
N GLN A 191 -2.89 7.20 16.38
CA GLN A 191 -3.39 6.59 17.60
C GLN A 191 -4.54 5.58 17.35
N SER A 192 -5.44 5.88 16.40
CA SER A 192 -6.56 5.00 16.06
C SER A 192 -6.08 3.72 15.38
N LEU A 193 -5.06 3.82 14.52
CA LEU A 193 -4.41 2.69 13.87
C LEU A 193 -3.70 1.80 14.92
N ALA A 194 -3.00 2.41 15.89
CA ALA A 194 -2.37 1.68 17.00
C ALA A 194 -3.40 0.96 17.87
N ARG A 195 -4.53 1.61 18.21
CA ARG A 195 -5.65 0.98 18.93
C ARG A 195 -6.30 -0.19 18.18
N ALA A 196 -6.16 -0.22 16.86
CA ALA A 196 -6.59 -1.35 16.03
C ALA A 196 -5.60 -2.53 16.03
N GLY A 197 -4.48 -2.41 16.74
CA GLY A 197 -3.50 -3.49 16.97
C GLY A 197 -2.29 -3.47 16.04
N PHE A 198 -2.12 -2.43 15.22
CA PHE A 198 -0.92 -2.24 14.42
C PHE A 198 0.22 -1.65 15.23
N ARG A 199 1.46 -2.03 14.90
CA ARG A 199 2.64 -1.26 15.25
C ARG A 199 2.74 -0.12 14.26
N VAL A 200 2.70 1.13 14.75
CA VAL A 200 2.59 2.32 13.90
C VAL A 200 3.90 3.08 13.87
N HIS A 201 4.30 3.49 12.66
CA HIS A 201 5.36 4.44 12.40
C HIS A 201 4.80 5.56 11.52
N VAL A 202 5.13 6.82 11.86
CA VAL A 202 4.75 7.99 11.07
C VAL A 202 6.02 8.59 10.49
N VAL A 203 6.02 8.79 9.17
CA VAL A 203 7.17 9.31 8.44
C VAL A 203 6.76 10.58 7.70
N GLU A 204 7.55 11.62 7.90
CA GLU A 204 7.40 12.88 7.16
C GLU A 204 7.82 12.70 5.71
N ALA A 205 7.05 13.25 4.79
CA ALA A 205 7.31 13.16 3.36
C ALA A 205 7.30 14.54 2.68
N LYS A 206 8.17 14.69 1.70
CA LYS A 206 8.23 15.86 0.83
C LYS A 206 7.40 15.61 -0.43
N SER A 207 6.81 16.65 -1.00
CA SER A 207 6.12 16.57 -2.29
C SER A 207 7.11 16.30 -3.44
N HIS A 208 8.30 16.92 -3.40
CA HIS A 208 9.39 16.73 -4.35
C HIS A 208 10.76 16.89 -3.67
N ASP A 209 11.83 16.37 -4.25
CA ASP A 209 13.18 16.31 -3.63
C ASP A 209 13.74 17.66 -3.21
N ARG A 210 13.40 18.74 -3.93
CA ARG A 210 13.83 20.10 -3.64
C ARG A 210 12.93 20.84 -2.66
N ALA A 211 11.84 20.24 -2.19
CA ALA A 211 10.94 20.87 -1.22
C ALA A 211 11.70 21.13 0.09
N LYS A 212 11.58 22.35 0.61
CA LYS A 212 12.23 22.76 1.86
C LYS A 212 11.48 22.24 3.10
N ARG A 213 10.18 21.93 2.95
CA ARG A 213 9.31 21.51 4.04
C ARG A 213 8.81 20.07 3.79
N PHE A 214 8.50 19.38 4.87
CA PHE A 214 7.76 18.15 4.84
C PHE A 214 6.27 18.50 4.91
N GLU A 215 5.57 18.30 3.80
CA GLU A 215 4.17 18.74 3.63
C GLU A 215 3.20 17.58 3.84
N HIS A 216 3.68 16.33 3.73
CA HIS A 216 2.87 15.12 3.80
C HIS A 216 3.32 14.21 4.93
N ARG A 217 2.46 13.25 5.27
CA ARG A 217 2.73 12.18 6.24
C ARG A 217 2.42 10.83 5.63
N ILE A 218 3.21 9.84 5.98
CA ILE A 218 2.94 8.45 5.65
C ILE A 218 2.82 7.69 6.97
N TYR A 219 1.64 7.12 7.19
CA TYR A 219 1.35 6.28 8.35
C TYR A 219 1.53 4.83 7.95
N VAL A 220 2.50 4.16 8.55
CA VAL A 220 2.77 2.75 8.33
C VAL A 220 2.28 1.95 9.52
N GLY A 221 1.36 1.03 9.28
CA GLY A 221 0.88 0.06 10.26
C GLY A 221 1.41 -1.34 9.93
N GLU A 222 2.10 -1.98 10.86
CA GLU A 222 2.59 -3.34 10.70
C GLU A 222 1.79 -4.30 11.59
N THR A 223 1.34 -5.42 11.03
CA THR A 223 0.69 -6.49 11.80
C THR A 223 1.71 -7.27 12.64
N LYS A 224 1.28 -7.91 13.72
CA LYS A 224 2.17 -8.74 14.53
C LYS A 224 2.74 -9.88 13.67
N PRO A 225 4.05 -10.16 13.74
CA PRO A 225 4.64 -11.32 13.10
C PRO A 225 4.06 -12.62 13.69
N ARG A 226 4.03 -13.68 12.91
CA ARG A 226 3.65 -14.99 13.40
C ARG A 226 4.70 -15.44 14.42
N VAL A 227 4.31 -15.64 15.66
CA VAL A 227 5.18 -16.30 16.64
C VAL A 227 5.41 -17.71 16.11
N ARG A 228 6.66 -18.05 15.74
CA ARG A 228 7.00 -19.45 15.50
C ARG A 228 6.88 -20.15 16.86
N GLU A 229 5.87 -20.96 17.05
CA GLU A 229 5.87 -21.96 18.11
C GLU A 229 7.16 -22.77 17.93
N GLN A 230 8.07 -22.68 18.91
CA GLN A 230 9.19 -23.59 18.94
C GLN A 230 8.58 -25.00 19.01
N PRO A 231 9.01 -25.95 18.15
CA PRO A 231 8.54 -27.32 18.29
C PRO A 231 8.80 -27.72 19.75
N ALA A 232 7.75 -28.25 20.40
CA ALA A 232 7.87 -28.76 21.77
C ALA A 232 9.10 -29.65 21.83
N ALA A 233 10.00 -29.39 22.80
CA ALA A 233 11.20 -30.18 22.99
C ALA A 233 10.76 -31.65 23.05
N ALA A 234 11.34 -32.49 22.19
CA ALA A 234 11.07 -33.92 22.18
C ALA A 234 11.22 -34.45 23.62
N PRO A 235 10.32 -35.31 24.11
CA PRO A 235 10.43 -35.90 25.42
C PRO A 235 11.80 -36.56 25.56
N LYS A 236 12.55 -36.18 26.61
CA LYS A 236 13.83 -36.82 26.89
C LYS A 236 13.62 -38.33 27.02
N ALA A 237 14.38 -39.07 26.23
CA ALA A 237 14.38 -40.51 26.29
C ALA A 237 14.61 -40.99 27.75
N PRO A 238 13.91 -42.01 28.24
CA PRO A 238 14.11 -42.51 29.58
C PRO A 238 15.57 -42.98 29.77
N ILE A 239 16.19 -42.56 30.87
CA ILE A 239 17.54 -42.99 31.25
C ILE A 239 17.50 -44.50 31.38
N PRO A 240 18.39 -45.26 30.69
CA PRO A 240 18.43 -46.74 30.84
C PRO A 240 18.80 -47.06 32.30
N ALA A 241 18.02 -47.96 32.92
CA ALA A 241 18.28 -48.46 34.26
C ALA A 241 19.69 -49.09 34.34
N ALA A 242 20.49 -48.63 35.31
CA ALA A 242 21.81 -49.18 35.55
C ALA A 242 21.71 -50.69 35.82
N LEU A 243 22.45 -51.47 35.06
CA LEU A 243 22.64 -52.90 35.28
C LEU A 243 23.10 -53.16 36.70
N ALA A 244 22.28 -53.85 37.52
CA ALA A 244 22.64 -54.32 38.84
C ALA A 244 23.81 -55.34 38.74
N ILE A 245 24.90 -55.05 39.39
CA ILE A 245 26.06 -55.97 39.53
C ILE A 245 25.66 -57.08 40.50
N PRO A 246 25.75 -58.38 40.13
CA PRO A 246 25.44 -59.43 41.07
C PRO A 246 26.56 -59.55 42.11
N SER A 247 26.16 -59.50 43.39
CA SER A 247 27.07 -59.72 44.54
C SER A 247 27.57 -61.17 44.50
N ARG A 248 28.88 -61.35 44.41
CA ARG A 248 29.55 -62.63 44.69
C ARG A 248 29.46 -62.87 46.18
N GLN A 249 28.86 -64.02 46.56
CA GLN A 249 29.00 -64.64 47.88
C GLN A 249 30.35 -65.39 47.92
N LEU A 250 31.09 -65.13 49.03
CA LEU A 250 32.10 -66.00 49.57
C LEU A 250 31.49 -66.87 50.65
#